data_4ea36c84175d0f01885f269c726e474b
#
_entry.id   4ea36c84175d0f01885f269c726e474b
#
_cell.length_a   1.000
_cell.length_b   1.000
_cell.length_c   1.000
_cell.angle_alpha   90.00
_cell.angle_beta   90.00
_cell.angle_gamma   90.00
#
_symmetry.space_group_name_H-M   'P 1'
#
loop_
_entity.id
_entity.type
_entity.pdbx_description
1 polymer ?
#
loop_
_entity_poly.entity_id
_entity_poly.type
_entity_poly.pdbx_seq_one_letter_code
_entity_poly.pdbx_strand_id
1 'polypeptide(L)'
;LFRSMAKTKVLAGRKLALVPILRAGMGMLDGMLTLLPAAKVGFIGLYRDEETLQPVEYFCKLPKDIAERDVLVLDPMLATGGSAIDAITQIKKHGAKHIKFIGLIAAPEGIKALHEAHPDVDIYLGAQDDHLNENGYIVPGLGDAGDRIYGTK
;
A
#
# COMPACT_ATOMS: atom_id res chain seq x y z
N LEU A 1 -28.82 14.18 -28.59
CA LEU A 1 -28.43 13.11 -27.64
C LEU A 1 -27.57 12.12 -28.38
N PHE A 2 -26.26 12.24 -28.24
CA PHE A 2 -25.32 11.24 -28.77
C PHE A 2 -25.28 10.06 -27.80
N ARG A 3 -25.84 8.92 -28.18
CA ARG A 3 -25.63 7.65 -27.50
C ARG A 3 -24.63 6.85 -28.30
N SER A 4 -23.37 6.89 -27.88
CA SER A 4 -22.37 5.94 -28.38
C SER A 4 -22.29 4.77 -27.41
N MET A 5 -22.34 3.55 -27.94
CA MET A 5 -22.06 2.35 -27.17
C MET A 5 -20.57 2.06 -27.25
N ALA A 6 -19.87 2.07 -26.12
CA ALA A 6 -18.49 1.65 -26.02
C ALA A 6 -18.41 0.25 -25.42
N LYS A 7 -17.65 -0.66 -26.07
CA LYS A 7 -17.26 -1.95 -25.47
C LYS A 7 -16.07 -1.69 -24.55
N THR A 8 -16.28 -1.81 -23.26
CA THR A 8 -15.22 -1.66 -22.24
C THR A 8 -15.05 -2.97 -21.47
N LYS A 9 -13.82 -3.22 -21.02
CA LYS A 9 -13.56 -4.31 -20.08
C LYS A 9 -13.93 -3.82 -18.70
N VAL A 10 -14.70 -4.61 -17.96
CA VAL A 10 -15.03 -4.36 -16.55
C VAL A 10 -14.51 -5.50 -15.71
N LEU A 11 -14.23 -5.22 -14.43
CA LEU A 11 -13.81 -6.26 -13.49
C LEU A 11 -14.97 -7.23 -13.27
N ALA A 12 -14.73 -8.51 -13.54
CA ALA A 12 -15.72 -9.56 -13.33
C ALA A 12 -15.78 -9.92 -11.83
N GLY A 13 -16.96 -9.74 -11.24
CA GLY A 13 -17.20 -10.09 -9.84
C GLY A 13 -16.58 -9.11 -8.83
N ARG A 14 -16.63 -9.51 -7.55
CA ARG A 14 -16.15 -8.71 -6.42
C ARG A 14 -14.79 -9.23 -5.95
N LYS A 15 -13.78 -9.15 -6.81
CA LYS A 15 -12.50 -9.83 -6.58
C LYS A 15 -11.40 -8.96 -5.98
N LEU A 16 -11.62 -7.66 -5.80
CA LEU A 16 -10.61 -6.76 -5.27
C LEU A 16 -10.70 -6.61 -3.75
N ALA A 17 -9.53 -6.45 -3.13
CA ALA A 17 -9.39 -6.01 -1.75
C ALA A 17 -8.40 -4.84 -1.68
N LEU A 18 -8.77 -3.78 -0.97
CA LEU A 18 -7.90 -2.64 -0.66
C LEU A 18 -7.37 -2.83 0.75
N VAL A 19 -6.06 -2.73 0.92
CA VAL A 19 -5.41 -2.89 2.23
C VAL A 19 -4.48 -1.70 2.47
N PRO A 20 -5.00 -0.59 3.05
CA PRO A 20 -4.15 0.51 3.47
C PRO A 20 -3.27 0.10 4.65
N ILE A 21 -2.00 0.49 4.59
CA ILE A 21 -1.10 0.41 5.74
C ILE A 21 -1.41 1.59 6.65
N LEU A 22 -1.81 1.29 7.88
CA LEU A 22 -2.13 2.32 8.86
C LEU A 22 -0.85 3.04 9.30
N ARG A 23 -0.86 4.34 9.50
CA ARG A 23 -2.02 5.26 9.39
C ARG A 23 -2.14 5.90 8.02
N ALA A 24 -0.99 6.22 7.37
CA ALA A 24 -0.92 7.08 6.17
C ALA A 24 -1.71 6.53 4.97
N GLY A 25 -1.75 5.22 4.77
CA GLY A 25 -2.50 4.57 3.69
C GLY A 25 -4.00 4.85 3.71
N MET A 26 -4.57 5.21 4.87
CA MET A 26 -5.97 5.63 5.00
C MET A 26 -6.30 6.85 4.12
N GLY A 27 -5.35 7.77 3.95
CA GLY A 27 -5.54 8.95 3.11
C GLY A 27 -5.78 8.63 1.62
N MET A 28 -5.42 7.44 1.16
CA MET A 28 -5.66 6.98 -0.21
C MET A 28 -6.98 6.22 -0.37
N LEU A 29 -7.55 5.70 0.73
CA LEU A 29 -8.63 4.72 0.69
C LEU A 29 -9.91 5.27 0.04
N ASP A 30 -10.35 6.46 0.42
CA ASP A 30 -11.60 7.05 -0.08
C ASP A 30 -11.52 7.30 -1.60
N GLY A 31 -10.38 7.81 -2.07
CA GLY A 31 -10.13 7.97 -3.50
C GLY A 31 -10.20 6.64 -4.26
N MET A 32 -9.61 5.60 -3.72
CA MET A 32 -9.66 4.26 -4.31
C MET A 32 -11.07 3.66 -4.31
N LEU A 33 -11.85 3.86 -3.25
CA LEU A 33 -13.24 3.38 -3.17
C LEU A 33 -14.17 4.10 -4.16
N THR A 34 -13.86 5.35 -4.52
CA THR A 34 -14.59 6.06 -5.60
C THR A 34 -14.44 5.35 -6.94
N LEU A 35 -13.25 4.81 -7.22
CA LEU A 35 -12.95 4.08 -8.45
C LEU A 35 -13.40 2.62 -8.38
N LEU A 36 -13.33 2.01 -7.20
CA LEU A 36 -13.53 0.58 -6.95
C LEU A 36 -14.57 0.34 -5.83
N PRO A 37 -15.83 0.81 -6.01
CA PRO A 37 -16.82 0.81 -4.92
C PRO A 37 -17.25 -0.59 -4.45
N ALA A 38 -16.96 -1.64 -5.23
CA ALA A 38 -17.26 -3.02 -4.87
C ALA A 38 -16.08 -3.75 -4.19
N ALA A 39 -14.93 -3.08 -4.00
CA ALA A 39 -13.78 -3.66 -3.32
C ALA A 39 -14.09 -3.89 -1.83
N LYS A 40 -13.58 -5.01 -1.28
CA LYS A 40 -13.53 -5.17 0.16
C LYS A 40 -12.34 -4.40 0.73
N VAL A 41 -12.43 -4.02 2.00
CA VAL A 41 -11.36 -3.31 2.69
C VAL A 41 -10.84 -4.17 3.83
N GLY A 42 -9.54 -4.32 3.89
CA GLY A 42 -8.81 -4.81 5.04
C GLY A 42 -7.90 -3.71 5.58
N PHE A 43 -7.40 -3.88 6.79
CA PHE A 43 -6.48 -2.92 7.41
C PHE A 43 -5.31 -3.67 8.01
N ILE A 44 -4.13 -3.10 7.89
CA ILE A 44 -2.93 -3.58 8.56
C ILE A 44 -2.21 -2.42 9.22
N GLY A 45 -1.90 -2.58 10.51
CA GLY A 45 -1.16 -1.60 11.30
C GLY A 45 0.12 -2.22 11.81
N LEU A 46 1.21 -1.55 11.54
CA LEU A 46 2.56 -1.95 11.92
C LEU A 46 3.24 -0.77 12.60
N TYR A 47 4.03 -1.05 13.63
CA TYR A 47 4.99 -0.09 14.16
C TYR A 47 6.35 -0.76 14.27
N ARG A 48 7.39 0.03 14.31
CA ARG A 48 8.73 -0.47 14.56
C ARG A 48 8.97 -0.43 16.06
N ASP A 49 9.30 -1.57 16.64
CA ASP A 49 9.71 -1.66 18.04
C ASP A 49 11.01 -0.86 18.25
N GLU A 50 11.04 0.00 19.26
CA GLU A 50 12.16 0.91 19.49
C GLU A 50 13.43 0.21 19.97
N GLU A 51 13.30 -0.94 20.66
CA GLU A 51 14.45 -1.69 21.20
C GLU A 51 15.00 -2.68 20.18
N THR A 52 14.11 -3.45 19.53
CA THR A 52 14.50 -4.52 18.62
C THR A 52 14.61 -4.07 17.17
N LEU A 53 14.09 -2.89 16.84
CA LEU A 53 13.92 -2.34 15.48
C LEU A 53 13.16 -3.28 14.53
N GLN A 54 12.49 -4.29 15.09
CA GLN A 54 11.67 -5.22 14.34
C GLN A 54 10.26 -4.66 14.13
N PRO A 55 9.62 -4.99 13.00
CA PRO A 55 8.24 -4.62 12.77
C PRO A 55 7.32 -5.44 13.68
N VAL A 56 6.43 -4.76 14.35
CA VAL A 56 5.39 -5.37 15.20
C VAL A 56 4.03 -5.05 14.61
N GLU A 57 3.26 -6.11 14.34
CA GLU A 57 1.87 -5.99 13.95
C GLU A 57 1.02 -5.70 15.20
N TYR A 58 0.39 -4.54 15.24
CA TYR A 58 -0.56 -4.20 16.31
C TYR A 58 -2.02 -4.35 15.86
N PHE A 59 -2.27 -4.41 14.56
CA PHE A 59 -3.61 -4.59 14.02
C PHE A 59 -3.57 -5.23 12.64
N CYS A 60 -4.33 -6.33 12.47
CA CYS A 60 -4.56 -6.93 11.16
C CYS A 60 -6.01 -7.43 11.07
N LYS A 61 -6.76 -6.85 10.15
CA LYS A 61 -8.13 -7.26 9.87
C LYS A 61 -8.32 -7.34 8.36
N LEU A 62 -8.26 -8.54 7.82
CA LEU A 62 -8.41 -8.81 6.39
C LEU A 62 -9.75 -9.46 6.08
N PRO A 63 -10.27 -9.32 4.84
CA PRO A 63 -11.41 -10.08 4.36
C PRO A 63 -11.16 -11.60 4.50
N LYS A 64 -12.16 -12.36 4.94
CA LYS A 64 -12.05 -13.82 5.14
C LYS A 64 -11.66 -14.56 3.85
N ASP A 65 -12.02 -14.01 2.69
CA ASP A 65 -11.75 -14.56 1.36
C ASP A 65 -10.57 -13.86 0.66
N ILE A 66 -9.61 -13.33 1.44
CA ILE A 66 -8.45 -12.60 0.90
C ILE A 66 -7.63 -13.45 -0.08
N ALA A 67 -7.57 -14.76 0.13
CA ALA A 67 -6.86 -15.71 -0.73
C ALA A 67 -7.44 -15.81 -2.16
N GLU A 68 -8.68 -15.39 -2.36
CA GLU A 68 -9.40 -15.42 -3.64
C GLU A 68 -9.42 -14.04 -4.33
N ARG A 69 -8.73 -13.04 -3.74
CA ARG A 69 -8.80 -11.65 -4.18
C ARG A 69 -7.47 -11.16 -4.72
N ASP A 70 -7.55 -10.27 -5.69
CA ASP A 70 -6.44 -9.40 -6.06
C ASP A 70 -6.36 -8.28 -5.01
N VAL A 71 -5.22 -8.17 -4.35
CA VAL A 71 -5.00 -7.27 -3.22
C VAL A 71 -4.21 -6.05 -3.68
N LEU A 72 -4.74 -4.87 -3.40
CA LEU A 72 -4.06 -3.60 -3.59
C LEU A 72 -3.64 -3.07 -2.22
N VAL A 73 -2.35 -3.08 -1.95
CA VAL A 73 -1.74 -2.51 -0.75
C VAL A 73 -1.52 -1.03 -0.99
N LEU A 74 -2.00 -0.18 -0.08
CA LEU A 74 -1.97 1.27 -0.23
C LEU A 74 -1.07 1.89 0.84
N ASP A 75 -0.04 2.60 0.40
CA ASP A 75 0.82 3.42 1.26
C ASP A 75 1.31 4.63 0.46
N PRO A 76 1.09 5.87 0.90
CA PRO A 76 1.48 7.05 0.12
C PRO A 76 2.99 7.18 -0.08
N MET A 77 3.81 6.61 0.80
CA MET A 77 5.26 6.82 0.78
C MET A 77 6.04 5.51 0.93
N LEU A 78 6.75 5.13 -0.12
CA LEU A 78 7.68 4.00 -0.11
C LEU A 78 9.11 4.52 0.12
N ALA A 79 9.48 4.74 1.39
CA ALA A 79 10.79 5.25 1.78
C ALA A 79 11.85 4.13 1.86
N THR A 80 12.02 3.50 3.02
CA THR A 80 12.96 2.37 3.18
C THR A 80 12.40 1.04 2.70
N GLY A 81 11.08 0.95 2.50
CA GLY A 81 10.39 -0.28 2.12
C GLY A 81 9.98 -1.18 3.29
N GLY A 82 10.50 -0.96 4.49
CA GLY A 82 10.28 -1.86 5.64
C GLY A 82 8.80 -2.14 5.92
N SER A 83 7.99 -1.09 6.13
CA SER A 83 6.54 -1.25 6.40
C SER A 83 5.80 -1.98 5.28
N ALA A 84 6.14 -1.68 4.01
CA ALA A 84 5.51 -2.33 2.87
C ALA A 84 5.88 -3.83 2.80
N ILE A 85 7.16 -4.17 3.01
CA ILE A 85 7.65 -5.54 3.03
C ILE A 85 6.94 -6.36 4.11
N ASP A 86 6.87 -5.80 5.32
CA ASP A 86 6.25 -6.48 6.46
C ASP A 86 4.74 -6.65 6.27
N ALA A 87 4.05 -5.60 5.81
CA ALA A 87 2.63 -5.68 5.50
C ALA A 87 2.34 -6.76 4.45
N ILE A 88 3.08 -6.78 3.36
CA ILE A 88 2.91 -7.76 2.29
C ILE A 88 3.23 -9.16 2.78
N THR A 89 4.27 -9.32 3.60
CA THR A 89 4.59 -10.60 4.23
C THR A 89 3.42 -11.14 5.06
N GLN A 90 2.79 -10.28 5.89
CA GLN A 90 1.63 -10.68 6.69
C GLN A 90 0.42 -11.00 5.81
N ILE A 91 0.14 -10.18 4.79
CA ILE A 91 -0.96 -10.42 3.85
C ILE A 91 -0.78 -11.76 3.12
N LYS A 92 0.44 -12.11 2.72
CA LYS A 92 0.77 -13.43 2.14
C LYS A 92 0.55 -14.57 3.12
N LYS A 93 0.89 -14.41 4.40
CA LYS A 93 0.59 -15.42 5.45
C LYS A 93 -0.90 -15.71 5.60
N HIS A 94 -1.76 -14.73 5.31
CA HIS A 94 -3.21 -14.91 5.27
C HIS A 94 -3.73 -15.54 3.96
N GLY A 95 -2.82 -15.93 3.06
CA GLY A 95 -3.11 -16.68 1.85
C GLY A 95 -3.31 -15.86 0.58
N ALA A 96 -3.13 -14.54 0.61
CA ALA A 96 -3.18 -13.71 -0.60
C ALA A 96 -2.07 -14.11 -1.58
N LYS A 97 -2.42 -14.22 -2.87
CA LYS A 97 -1.53 -14.69 -3.93
C LYS A 97 -1.17 -13.60 -4.94
N HIS A 98 -2.10 -12.72 -5.22
CA HIS A 98 -1.95 -11.64 -6.20
C HIS A 98 -1.98 -10.31 -5.47
N ILE A 99 -0.82 -9.71 -5.32
CA ILE A 99 -0.66 -8.47 -4.55
C ILE A 99 -0.01 -7.43 -5.46
N LYS A 100 -0.52 -6.21 -5.39
CA LYS A 100 0.06 -5.02 -6.00
C LYS A 100 0.25 -3.96 -4.94
N PHE A 101 1.36 -3.26 -4.99
CA PHE A 101 1.62 -2.10 -4.15
C PHE A 101 1.30 -0.82 -4.93
N ILE A 102 0.58 0.10 -4.31
CA ILE A 102 0.25 1.41 -4.88
C ILE A 102 0.72 2.49 -3.91
N GLY A 103 1.65 3.32 -4.38
CA GLY A 103 2.18 4.46 -3.64
C GLY A 103 2.09 5.76 -4.43
N LEU A 104 2.26 6.87 -3.76
CA LEU A 104 2.29 8.19 -4.41
C LEU A 104 3.73 8.60 -4.70
N ILE A 105 4.61 8.52 -3.72
CA ILE A 105 6.02 8.91 -3.80
C ILE A 105 6.89 7.76 -3.28
N ALA A 106 8.02 7.51 -3.94
CA ALA A 106 8.98 6.52 -3.50
C ALA A 106 10.42 6.98 -3.67
N ALA A 107 11.30 6.43 -2.84
CA ALA A 107 12.74 6.49 -3.06
C ALA A 107 13.24 5.23 -3.79
N PRO A 108 14.31 5.32 -4.59
CA PRO A 108 14.91 4.18 -5.29
C PRO A 108 15.26 3.02 -4.34
N GLU A 109 15.73 3.34 -3.14
CA GLU A 109 16.11 2.38 -2.11
C GLU A 109 14.90 1.54 -1.65
N GLY A 110 13.75 2.18 -1.43
CA GLY A 110 12.52 1.48 -1.04
C GLY A 110 11.95 0.61 -2.14
N ILE A 111 12.01 1.08 -3.39
CA ILE A 111 11.59 0.29 -4.55
C ILE A 111 12.44 -0.97 -4.66
N LYS A 112 13.77 -0.80 -4.57
CA LYS A 112 14.73 -1.91 -4.63
C LYS A 112 14.49 -2.91 -3.51
N ALA A 113 14.38 -2.44 -2.26
CA ALA A 113 14.16 -3.30 -1.09
C ALA A 113 12.85 -4.10 -1.21
N LEU A 114 11.77 -3.45 -1.63
CA LEU A 114 10.48 -4.12 -1.82
C LEU A 114 10.53 -5.15 -2.93
N HIS A 115 11.16 -4.82 -4.06
CA HIS A 115 11.31 -5.76 -5.18
C HIS A 115 12.20 -6.96 -4.84
N GLU A 116 13.27 -6.77 -4.07
CA GLU A 116 14.14 -7.87 -3.62
C GLU A 116 13.41 -8.80 -2.65
N ALA A 117 12.60 -8.26 -1.73
CA ALA A 117 11.85 -9.05 -0.77
C ALA A 117 10.62 -9.76 -1.39
N HIS A 118 9.97 -9.11 -2.34
CA HIS A 118 8.74 -9.59 -2.99
C HIS A 118 8.78 -9.38 -4.51
N PRO A 119 9.58 -10.15 -5.25
CA PRO A 119 9.74 -9.98 -6.70
C PRO A 119 8.46 -10.30 -7.50
N ASP A 120 7.48 -10.93 -6.88
CA ASP A 120 6.17 -11.26 -7.42
C ASP A 120 5.12 -10.15 -7.24
N VAL A 121 5.49 -9.03 -6.61
CA VAL A 121 4.59 -7.90 -6.35
C VAL A 121 4.87 -6.77 -7.34
N ASP A 122 3.86 -6.42 -8.13
CA ASP A 122 3.93 -5.24 -8.99
C ASP A 122 3.86 -3.97 -8.15
N ILE A 123 4.74 -3.01 -8.42
CA ILE A 123 4.82 -1.71 -7.74
C ILE A 123 4.34 -0.62 -8.67
N TYR A 124 3.31 0.12 -8.27
CA TYR A 124 2.76 1.27 -8.99
C TYR A 124 2.95 2.54 -8.18
N LEU A 125 3.59 3.54 -8.76
CA LEU A 125 3.96 4.78 -8.10
C LEU A 125 3.52 5.99 -8.93
N GLY A 126 3.11 7.04 -8.25
CA GLY A 126 2.84 8.33 -8.88
C GLY A 126 4.12 9.03 -9.32
N ALA A 127 5.15 9.02 -8.46
CA ALA A 127 6.46 9.58 -8.74
C ALA A 127 7.57 8.85 -7.96
N GLN A 128 8.77 8.87 -8.53
CA GLN A 128 9.98 8.49 -7.83
C GLN A 128 10.79 9.75 -7.55
N ASP A 129 11.14 9.96 -6.30
CA ASP A 129 12.05 11.01 -5.83
C ASP A 129 13.51 10.53 -5.88
N ASP A 130 14.44 11.40 -5.47
CA ASP A 130 15.86 11.24 -5.75
C ASP A 130 16.52 10.16 -4.87
N HIS A 131 16.39 10.31 -3.53
CA HIS A 131 17.05 9.40 -2.58
C HIS A 131 16.43 9.48 -1.17
N LEU A 132 16.95 8.66 -0.24
CA LEU A 132 16.71 8.82 1.19
C LEU A 132 17.82 9.62 1.86
N ASN A 133 17.45 10.53 2.77
CA ASN A 133 18.44 11.16 3.65
C ASN A 133 18.93 10.21 4.76
N GLU A 134 19.87 10.67 5.59
CA GLU A 134 20.45 9.90 6.71
C GLU A 134 19.42 9.44 7.75
N ASN A 135 18.27 10.10 7.84
CA ASN A 135 17.17 9.73 8.73
C ASN A 135 16.11 8.83 8.07
N GLY A 136 16.33 8.40 6.81
CA GLY A 136 15.42 7.55 6.06
C GLY A 136 14.19 8.26 5.48
N TYR A 137 14.21 9.59 5.40
CA TYR A 137 13.16 10.37 4.73
C TYR A 137 13.47 10.55 3.25
N ILE A 138 12.44 10.53 2.42
CA ILE A 138 12.53 10.77 0.98
C ILE A 138 12.92 12.22 0.71
N VAL A 139 13.83 12.44 -0.22
CA VAL A 139 14.29 13.77 -0.66
C VAL A 139 14.01 13.91 -2.17
N PRO A 140 13.34 15.00 -2.61
CA PRO A 140 12.81 16.13 -1.83
C PRO A 140 11.64 15.77 -0.90
N GLY A 141 10.81 14.78 -1.23
CA GLY A 141 9.76 14.23 -0.37
C GLY A 141 8.85 15.27 0.32
N LEU A 142 8.20 14.82 1.39
CA LEU A 142 7.31 15.67 2.20
C LEU A 142 7.37 15.38 3.72
N GLY A 143 8.36 14.63 4.17
CA GLY A 143 8.49 14.19 5.56
C GLY A 143 7.59 12.99 5.87
N ASP A 144 7.00 12.93 7.07
CA ASP A 144 6.06 11.87 7.45
C ASP A 144 4.64 12.18 6.94
N ALA A 145 4.13 11.32 6.06
CA ALA A 145 2.81 11.50 5.46
C ALA A 145 1.68 11.33 6.50
N GLY A 146 1.81 10.39 7.43
CA GLY A 146 0.80 10.15 8.46
C GLY A 146 0.65 11.35 9.39
N ASP A 147 1.77 11.89 9.86
CA ASP A 147 1.76 13.07 10.73
C ASP A 147 1.19 14.30 10.00
N ARG A 148 1.51 14.46 8.72
CA ARG A 148 0.98 15.58 7.92
C ARG A 148 -0.51 15.47 7.63
N ILE A 149 -1.00 14.26 7.33
CA ILE A 149 -2.43 14.04 7.06
C ILE A 149 -3.26 14.25 8.32
N TYR A 150 -2.76 13.76 9.47
CA TYR A 150 -3.53 13.70 10.71
C TYR A 150 -3.17 14.76 11.75
N GLY A 151 -2.18 15.59 11.49
CA GLY A 151 -1.78 16.68 12.40
C GLY A 151 -1.23 16.18 13.74
N THR A 152 -0.43 15.11 13.72
CA THR A 152 0.10 14.45 14.93
C THR A 152 1.49 14.93 15.34
N LYS A 153 2.03 15.92 14.66
CA LYS A 153 3.22 16.71 15.04
C LYS A 153 2.96 18.19 14.83
#